data_4b193bd5845f6f14a56b17783ccc094c
#
_entry.id   4b193bd5845f6f14a56b17783ccc094c
#
_cell.length_a   1.000
_cell.length_b   1.000
_cell.length_c   1.000
_cell.angle_alpha   90.00
_cell.angle_beta   90.00
_cell.angle_gamma   90.00
#
_symmetry.space_group_name_H-M   'P 1'
#
loop_
_entity.id
_entity.type
_entity.pdbx_description
1 polymer ?
#
loop_
_entity_poly.entity_id
_entity_poly.type
_entity_poly.pdbx_seq_one_letter_code
_entity_poly.pdbx_strand_id
1 'polypeptide(L)'
;MSEQIGQAVEYQTNNSYRTGRSMNAQHLHLTFMHTLKSEIVKLRGLASTWWCMALTVALPVIFSFIIALVQKSLSNVDAGRNGTSQSRSSAVVTVGPSDKSSLITSQESIFRLVISFASVSLIVLAIFAVLAVTAEHSTTSIQASLTAVPKRGMFFTAKFIAVAIYVFVVQLIAMTVSLAAAELAFVGDNVSGLSGSNAWELPITLFLGSPAIMVFVAAMAYGFGMICKSTAGGIMCVIGAVMILPSVVSIVMLTSNFAKWTSILIQILPANAVNQFLGTRVQLPPNAYVFTWWQSGLVVLAWAVIMYAIGYVIEKHRDI
;
A
#
# COMPACT_ATOMS: atom_id res chain seq x y z
N MET A 1 62.48 42.66 2.79
CA MET A 1 62.09 41.70 3.81
C MET A 1 60.56 41.39 3.79
N SER A 2 59.73 42.37 3.40
CA SER A 2 58.29 42.18 3.25
C SER A 2 57.86 41.38 2.03
N GLU A 3 58.59 41.44 0.89
CA GLU A 3 58.28 40.72 -0.34
C GLU A 3 58.53 39.18 -0.20
N GLN A 4 59.56 38.77 0.55
CA GLN A 4 59.83 37.36 0.75
C GLN A 4 58.80 36.68 1.65
N ILE A 5 58.21 37.41 2.56
CA ILE A 5 57.13 36.89 3.44
C ILE A 5 55.82 36.74 2.62
N GLY A 6 55.54 37.64 1.71
CA GLY A 6 54.37 37.55 0.81
C GLY A 6 54.42 36.33 -0.12
N GLN A 7 55.57 36.05 -0.72
CA GLN A 7 55.76 34.90 -1.57
C GLN A 7 55.73 33.56 -0.81
N ALA A 8 56.21 33.49 0.43
CA ALA A 8 56.14 32.30 1.24
C ALA A 8 54.72 31.97 1.71
N VAL A 9 53.90 32.99 2.00
CA VAL A 9 52.46 32.81 2.38
C VAL A 9 51.63 32.39 1.18
N GLU A 10 51.92 32.94 -0.02
CA GLU A 10 51.24 32.53 -1.26
C GLU A 10 51.59 31.10 -1.70
N TYR A 11 52.83 30.66 -1.49
CA TYR A 11 53.25 29.27 -1.72
C TYR A 11 52.62 28.29 -0.72
N GLN A 12 52.43 28.68 0.53
CA GLN A 12 51.78 27.83 1.53
C GLN A 12 50.26 27.71 1.31
N THR A 13 49.61 28.80 0.91
CA THR A 13 48.17 28.74 0.57
C THR A 13 47.90 27.92 -0.68
N ASN A 14 48.73 28.04 -1.73
CA ASN A 14 48.56 27.24 -2.95
C ASN A 14 48.89 25.75 -2.76
N ASN A 15 49.73 25.38 -1.80
CA ASN A 15 50.03 23.97 -1.51
C ASN A 15 49.03 23.30 -0.60
N SER A 16 48.30 24.06 0.27
CA SER A 16 47.23 23.49 1.11
C SER A 16 46.00 23.09 0.32
N TYR A 17 45.76 23.72 -0.84
CA TYR A 17 44.70 23.31 -1.77
C TYR A 17 45.06 22.13 -2.67
N ARG A 18 46.37 21.77 -2.78
CA ARG A 18 46.86 20.67 -3.64
C ARG A 18 46.98 19.32 -2.92
N THR A 19 46.88 19.28 -1.61
CA THR A 19 46.78 18.02 -0.84
C THR A 19 45.35 17.55 -0.64
N GLY A 20 44.41 18.06 -1.43
CA GLY A 20 43.18 17.37 -1.71
C GLY A 20 43.54 16.01 -2.32
N ARG A 21 43.49 15.00 -1.44
CA ARG A 21 43.56 13.57 -1.73
C ARG A 21 43.03 13.35 -3.13
N SER A 22 43.90 13.04 -4.12
CA SER A 22 43.43 12.45 -5.37
C SER A 22 42.73 11.16 -4.95
N MET A 23 41.44 11.24 -4.67
CA MET A 23 40.63 10.04 -4.64
C MET A 23 40.83 9.46 -6.04
N ASN A 24 41.56 8.35 -6.10
CA ASN A 24 41.52 7.48 -7.23
C ASN A 24 40.05 7.41 -7.61
N ALA A 25 39.68 8.08 -8.69
CA ALA A 25 38.39 7.88 -9.35
C ALA A 25 38.49 6.47 -9.96
N GLN A 26 38.52 5.47 -9.07
CA GLN A 26 38.13 4.14 -9.45
C GLN A 26 36.79 4.36 -10.14
N HIS A 27 36.68 3.96 -11.37
CA HIS A 27 35.45 3.94 -12.15
C HIS A 27 34.41 3.21 -11.30
N LEU A 28 33.70 3.95 -10.45
CA LEU A 28 32.55 3.48 -9.72
C LEU A 28 31.51 3.21 -10.80
N HIS A 29 31.54 1.98 -11.31
CA HIS A 29 30.46 1.51 -12.17
C HIS A 29 29.16 1.66 -11.39
N LEU A 30 28.39 2.70 -11.74
CA LEU A 30 27.05 2.91 -11.23
C LEU A 30 26.21 1.71 -11.62
N THR A 31 26.12 0.74 -10.72
CA THR A 31 25.33 -0.47 -10.91
C THR A 31 23.93 -0.20 -10.34
N PHE A 32 22.90 -0.70 -11.00
CA PHE A 32 21.51 -0.61 -10.54
C PHE A 32 21.34 -1.00 -9.05
N MET A 33 22.06 -2.04 -8.60
CA MET A 33 22.05 -2.50 -7.21
C MET A 33 22.59 -1.47 -6.22
N HIS A 34 23.61 -0.67 -6.58
CA HIS A 34 24.11 0.39 -5.71
C HIS A 34 23.08 1.52 -5.58
N THR A 35 22.41 1.88 -6.68
CA THR A 35 21.33 2.88 -6.67
C THR A 35 20.16 2.39 -5.82
N LEU A 36 19.73 1.14 -5.98
CA LEU A 36 18.66 0.54 -5.19
C LEU A 36 18.99 0.53 -3.69
N LYS A 37 20.22 0.12 -3.34
CA LYS A 37 20.66 0.11 -1.93
C LYS A 37 20.66 1.52 -1.32
N SER A 38 21.09 2.53 -2.09
CA SER A 38 21.07 3.92 -1.62
C SER A 38 19.64 4.41 -1.37
N GLU A 39 18.67 4.07 -2.24
CA GLU A 39 17.26 4.44 -2.07
C GLU A 39 16.62 3.77 -0.85
N ILE A 40 16.93 2.47 -0.61
CA ILE A 40 16.46 1.77 0.61
C ILE A 40 17.00 2.44 1.88
N VAL A 41 18.27 2.87 1.89
CA VAL A 41 18.87 3.57 3.04
C VAL A 41 18.21 4.94 3.25
N LYS A 42 17.95 5.69 2.17
CA LYS A 42 17.24 6.98 2.25
C LYS A 42 15.83 6.80 2.85
N LEU A 43 15.05 5.81 2.37
CA LEU A 43 13.72 5.52 2.91
C LEU A 43 13.75 5.23 4.40
N ARG A 44 14.76 4.49 4.89
CA ARG A 44 14.93 4.22 6.33
C ARG A 44 15.25 5.46 7.15
N GLY A 45 15.89 6.45 6.55
CA GLY A 45 16.25 7.71 7.22
C GLY A 45 15.08 8.70 7.38
N LEU A 46 13.98 8.54 6.65
CA LEU A 46 12.84 9.44 6.72
C LEU A 46 11.93 9.08 7.90
N ALA A 47 11.64 10.07 8.77
CA ALA A 47 10.68 9.88 9.87
C ALA A 47 9.27 9.52 9.37
N SER A 48 8.83 10.09 8.23
CA SER A 48 7.54 9.78 7.63
C SER A 48 7.38 8.30 7.26
N THR A 49 8.47 7.63 6.86
CA THR A 49 8.47 6.20 6.56
C THR A 49 8.12 5.36 7.79
N TRP A 50 8.70 5.69 8.95
CA TRP A 50 8.43 5.00 10.20
C TRP A 50 6.98 5.19 10.67
N TRP A 51 6.44 6.41 10.56
CA TRP A 51 5.03 6.67 10.87
C TRP A 51 4.08 5.93 9.95
N CYS A 52 4.33 5.94 8.64
CA CYS A 52 3.51 5.18 7.69
C CYS A 52 3.60 3.66 7.95
N MET A 53 4.79 3.14 8.29
CA MET A 53 4.96 1.74 8.67
C MET A 53 4.16 1.40 9.93
N ALA A 54 4.29 2.20 10.97
CA ALA A 54 3.57 1.99 12.23
C ALA A 54 2.05 2.00 12.01
N LEU A 55 1.53 2.96 11.24
CA LEU A 55 0.10 3.04 10.92
C LEU A 55 -0.38 1.86 10.05
N THR A 56 0.42 1.45 9.05
CA THR A 56 0.08 0.31 8.18
C THR A 56 -0.05 -0.99 8.98
N VAL A 57 0.77 -1.18 10.00
CA VAL A 57 0.70 -2.36 10.88
C VAL A 57 -0.37 -2.19 11.95
N ALA A 58 -0.41 -1.03 12.62
CA ALA A 58 -1.28 -0.82 13.77
C ALA A 58 -2.77 -0.84 13.41
N LEU A 59 -3.17 -0.21 12.29
CA LEU A 59 -4.58 -0.11 11.93
C LEU A 59 -5.24 -1.49 11.69
N PRO A 60 -4.72 -2.36 10.80
CA PRO A 60 -5.31 -3.69 10.61
C PRO A 60 -5.29 -4.53 11.90
N VAL A 61 -4.23 -4.44 12.70
CA VAL A 61 -4.11 -5.16 13.97
C VAL A 61 -5.20 -4.73 14.95
N ILE A 62 -5.35 -3.43 15.16
CA ILE A 62 -6.34 -2.88 16.08
C ILE A 62 -7.76 -3.24 15.63
N PHE A 63 -8.09 -3.01 14.34
CA PHE A 63 -9.43 -3.30 13.84
C PHE A 63 -9.74 -4.79 13.86
N SER A 64 -8.83 -5.66 13.42
CA SER A 64 -9.05 -7.10 13.44
C SER A 64 -9.22 -7.64 14.86
N PHE A 65 -8.42 -7.15 15.83
CA PHE A 65 -8.52 -7.55 17.22
C PHE A 65 -9.84 -7.08 17.86
N ILE A 66 -10.22 -5.82 17.67
CA ILE A 66 -11.48 -5.28 18.21
C ILE A 66 -12.70 -6.05 17.66
N ILE A 67 -12.75 -6.26 16.34
CA ILE A 67 -13.87 -6.98 15.74
C ILE A 67 -13.88 -8.46 16.16
N ALA A 68 -12.70 -9.08 16.30
CA ALA A 68 -12.62 -10.44 16.85
C ALA A 68 -13.21 -10.52 18.27
N LEU A 69 -12.89 -9.57 19.15
CA LEU A 69 -13.47 -9.51 20.50
C LEU A 69 -14.99 -9.26 20.47
N VAL A 70 -15.47 -8.37 19.60
CA VAL A 70 -16.90 -8.12 19.44
C VAL A 70 -17.64 -9.37 18.98
N GLN A 71 -17.10 -10.09 18.01
CA GLN A 71 -17.71 -11.32 17.50
C GLN A 71 -17.70 -12.42 18.56
N LYS A 72 -16.62 -12.56 19.34
CA LYS A 72 -16.58 -13.47 20.50
C LYS A 72 -17.62 -13.14 21.55
N SER A 73 -17.82 -11.87 21.87
CA SER A 73 -18.84 -11.45 22.84
C SER A 73 -20.27 -11.75 22.36
N LEU A 74 -20.53 -11.56 21.06
CA LEU A 74 -21.83 -11.90 20.46
C LEU A 74 -22.10 -13.40 20.46
N SER A 75 -21.09 -14.24 20.16
CA SER A 75 -21.23 -15.70 20.20
C SER A 75 -21.59 -16.22 21.60
N ASN A 76 -21.03 -15.60 22.65
CA ASN A 76 -21.34 -15.96 24.03
C ASN A 76 -22.78 -15.56 24.43
N VAL A 77 -23.29 -14.44 23.89
CA VAL A 77 -24.69 -14.00 24.15
C VAL A 77 -25.70 -14.94 23.48
N ASP A 78 -25.43 -15.40 22.28
CA ASP A 78 -26.30 -16.34 21.55
C ASP A 78 -26.30 -17.74 22.20
N ALA A 79 -25.15 -18.21 22.67
CA ALA A 79 -25.01 -19.47 23.40
C ALA A 79 -25.79 -19.45 24.73
N GLY A 80 -25.90 -18.30 25.41
CA GLY A 80 -26.66 -18.13 26.65
C GLY A 80 -28.19 -18.02 26.44
N ARG A 81 -28.64 -17.88 25.18
CA ARG A 81 -30.07 -17.70 24.83
C ARG A 81 -30.69 -18.96 24.21
N ASN A 82 -30.41 -20.12 24.73
CA ASN A 82 -31.03 -21.37 24.27
C ASN A 82 -32.59 -21.26 24.42
N GLY A 83 -33.29 -21.07 23.30
CA GLY A 83 -34.67 -21.47 23.20
C GLY A 83 -35.72 -20.57 22.57
N THR A 84 -35.42 -19.44 21.90
CA THR A 84 -36.47 -18.74 21.14
C THR A 84 -35.91 -18.16 19.83
N SER A 85 -36.21 -18.90 18.76
CA SER A 85 -35.98 -18.49 17.37
C SER A 85 -36.81 -17.24 17.07
N GLN A 86 -36.20 -16.07 17.12
CA GLN A 86 -36.74 -14.89 16.43
C GLN A 86 -35.59 -14.04 15.90
N SER A 87 -35.47 -14.07 14.58
CA SER A 87 -34.62 -13.20 13.75
C SER A 87 -34.85 -11.74 14.13
N ARG A 88 -34.01 -11.18 14.98
CA ARG A 88 -33.85 -9.72 15.05
C ARG A 88 -32.54 -9.37 14.37
N SER A 89 -32.67 -8.83 13.16
CA SER A 89 -31.65 -8.08 12.47
C SER A 89 -31.15 -6.93 13.34
N SER A 90 -30.23 -7.21 14.24
CA SER A 90 -29.45 -6.17 14.87
C SER A 90 -28.50 -5.63 13.82
N ALA A 91 -28.55 -4.34 13.54
CA ALA A 91 -27.63 -3.62 12.69
C ALA A 91 -26.22 -3.67 13.31
N VAL A 92 -25.56 -4.81 13.17
CA VAL A 92 -24.13 -4.94 13.40
C VAL A 92 -23.46 -4.40 12.15
N VAL A 93 -22.58 -3.44 12.32
CA VAL A 93 -21.71 -2.91 11.27
C VAL A 93 -21.10 -4.10 10.53
N THR A 94 -21.66 -4.43 9.38
CA THR A 94 -21.22 -5.55 8.55
C THR A 94 -19.98 -5.12 7.78
N VAL A 95 -18.85 -5.07 8.48
CA VAL A 95 -17.53 -4.96 7.87
C VAL A 95 -17.04 -6.40 7.69
N GLY A 96 -17.54 -7.06 6.66
CA GLY A 96 -17.16 -8.44 6.35
C GLY A 96 -18.11 -9.12 5.37
N PRO A 97 -17.75 -10.25 4.78
CA PRO A 97 -18.58 -10.95 3.81
C PRO A 97 -19.91 -11.37 4.42
N SER A 98 -20.99 -10.95 3.78
CA SER A 98 -22.39 -11.17 4.21
C SER A 98 -22.87 -12.59 3.92
N ASP A 99 -22.26 -13.60 4.54
CA ASP A 99 -22.86 -14.93 4.62
C ASP A 99 -23.55 -15.12 5.98
N LYS A 100 -24.82 -15.46 5.92
CA LYS A 100 -25.84 -15.44 6.97
C LYS A 100 -25.65 -16.43 8.13
N SER A 101 -24.43 -16.75 8.53
CA SER A 101 -24.22 -17.69 9.67
C SER A 101 -22.84 -17.58 10.32
N SER A 102 -22.22 -16.43 10.36
CA SER A 102 -20.85 -16.40 10.87
C SER A 102 -20.72 -15.77 12.26
N LEU A 103 -21.20 -16.48 13.25
CA LEU A 103 -20.44 -16.55 14.49
C LEU A 103 -19.08 -17.16 14.13
N ILE A 104 -17.99 -16.62 14.63
CA ILE A 104 -16.66 -17.17 14.37
C ILE A 104 -16.59 -18.55 15.06
N THR A 105 -16.87 -19.58 14.31
CA THR A 105 -16.78 -20.99 14.72
C THR A 105 -15.70 -21.72 13.95
N SER A 106 -15.08 -21.07 12.96
CA SER A 106 -14.08 -21.68 12.12
C SER A 106 -12.87 -20.78 11.91
N GLN A 107 -11.70 -21.37 11.75
CA GLN A 107 -10.46 -20.66 11.40
C GLN A 107 -10.58 -19.91 10.07
N GLU A 108 -11.42 -20.39 9.16
CA GLU A 108 -11.76 -19.73 7.90
C GLU A 108 -12.32 -18.30 8.15
N SER A 109 -13.23 -18.13 9.11
CA SER A 109 -13.81 -16.83 9.43
C SER A 109 -12.79 -15.86 10.01
N ILE A 110 -11.80 -16.34 10.77
CA ILE A 110 -10.69 -15.52 11.27
C ILE A 110 -9.82 -15.01 10.11
N PHE A 111 -9.44 -15.90 9.17
CA PHE A 111 -8.68 -15.49 7.99
C PHE A 111 -9.44 -14.45 7.16
N ARG A 112 -10.72 -14.68 6.87
CA ARG A 112 -11.56 -13.74 6.11
C ARG A 112 -11.68 -12.40 6.82
N LEU A 113 -11.82 -12.39 8.14
CA LEU A 113 -11.82 -11.18 8.95
C LEU A 113 -10.52 -10.39 8.75
N VAL A 114 -9.37 -11.00 8.93
CA VAL A 114 -8.07 -10.34 8.80
C VAL A 114 -7.85 -9.83 7.36
N ILE A 115 -8.19 -10.63 6.36
CA ILE A 115 -8.08 -10.26 4.94
C ILE A 115 -8.95 -9.01 4.63
N SER A 116 -10.15 -8.92 5.20
CA SER A 116 -11.02 -7.76 4.98
C SER A 116 -10.41 -6.44 5.48
N PHE A 117 -9.60 -6.49 6.55
CA PHE A 117 -8.89 -5.30 7.06
C PHE A 117 -7.60 -4.97 6.31
N ALA A 118 -7.13 -5.83 5.40
CA ALA A 118 -6.02 -5.50 4.53
C ALA A 118 -6.27 -4.22 3.71
N SER A 119 -7.53 -3.97 3.33
CA SER A 119 -7.91 -2.77 2.59
C SER A 119 -7.74 -1.46 3.38
N VAL A 120 -7.72 -1.51 4.72
CA VAL A 120 -7.45 -0.33 5.56
C VAL A 120 -6.02 0.19 5.34
N SER A 121 -5.06 -0.72 5.13
CA SER A 121 -3.67 -0.36 4.82
C SER A 121 -3.51 0.36 3.48
N LEU A 122 -4.47 0.20 2.55
CA LEU A 122 -4.39 0.72 1.19
C LEU A 122 -4.11 2.21 1.15
N ILE A 123 -4.85 2.99 1.93
CA ILE A 123 -4.72 4.46 1.93
C ILE A 123 -3.36 4.88 2.49
N VAL A 124 -2.91 4.25 3.58
CA VAL A 124 -1.63 4.58 4.22
C VAL A 124 -0.47 4.26 3.28
N LEU A 125 -0.49 3.08 2.65
CA LEU A 125 0.55 2.67 1.70
C LEU A 125 0.54 3.51 0.42
N ALA A 126 -0.63 3.92 -0.05
CA ALA A 126 -0.75 4.82 -1.19
C ALA A 126 -0.20 6.22 -0.87
N ILE A 127 -0.50 6.78 0.30
CA ILE A 127 0.10 8.03 0.77
C ILE A 127 1.61 7.90 0.91
N PHE A 128 2.10 6.80 1.49
CA PHE A 128 3.53 6.53 1.58
C PHE A 128 4.22 6.53 0.20
N ALA A 129 3.62 5.87 -0.81
CA ALA A 129 4.18 5.83 -2.15
C ALA A 129 4.25 7.23 -2.80
N VAL A 130 3.25 8.08 -2.58
CA VAL A 130 3.27 9.49 -3.00
C VAL A 130 4.39 10.25 -2.28
N LEU A 131 4.46 10.15 -0.95
CA LEU A 131 5.50 10.81 -0.14
C LEU A 131 6.91 10.41 -0.60
N ALA A 132 7.13 9.13 -0.88
CA ALA A 132 8.42 8.61 -1.30
C ALA A 132 8.93 9.25 -2.61
N VAL A 133 8.03 9.57 -3.55
CA VAL A 133 8.42 10.19 -4.81
C VAL A 133 8.49 11.72 -4.70
N THR A 134 7.57 12.35 -3.95
CA THR A 134 7.46 13.81 -3.89
C THR A 134 8.42 14.46 -2.89
N ALA A 135 8.94 13.72 -1.90
CA ALA A 135 9.88 14.24 -0.92
C ALA A 135 11.13 14.86 -1.56
N GLU A 136 11.62 14.31 -2.66
CA GLU A 136 12.80 14.84 -3.36
C GLU A 136 12.46 16.04 -4.24
N HIS A 137 11.22 16.15 -4.73
CA HIS A 137 10.76 17.32 -5.47
C HIS A 137 10.69 18.56 -4.56
N SER A 138 10.31 18.39 -3.31
CA SER A 138 10.18 19.48 -2.34
C SER A 138 11.52 20.01 -1.81
N THR A 139 12.56 19.18 -1.81
CA THR A 139 13.88 19.50 -1.24
C THR A 139 14.94 19.89 -2.28
N THR A 140 14.57 20.00 -3.57
CA THR A 140 15.51 20.24 -4.69
C THR A 140 16.67 19.23 -4.77
N SER A 141 16.66 18.18 -3.94
CA SER A 141 17.68 17.13 -3.91
C SER A 141 17.68 16.24 -5.15
N ILE A 142 16.61 16.32 -5.96
CA ILE A 142 16.52 15.68 -7.27
C ILE A 142 17.70 16.09 -8.17
N GLN A 143 18.08 17.37 -8.20
CA GLN A 143 19.20 17.84 -9.04
C GLN A 143 20.52 17.17 -8.63
N ALA A 144 20.79 17.09 -7.31
CA ALA A 144 21.98 16.41 -6.81
C ALA A 144 21.95 14.89 -7.09
N SER A 145 20.79 14.26 -7.01
CA SER A 145 20.64 12.83 -7.30
C SER A 145 20.78 12.52 -8.78
N LEU A 146 20.29 13.39 -9.67
CA LEU A 146 20.40 13.24 -11.13
C LEU A 146 21.80 13.54 -11.67
N THR A 147 22.57 14.42 -11.02
CA THR A 147 23.98 14.62 -11.34
C THR A 147 24.82 13.39 -11.00
N ALA A 148 24.47 12.66 -9.95
CA ALA A 148 25.14 11.42 -9.56
C ALA A 148 24.75 10.22 -10.45
N VAL A 149 23.53 10.18 -11.01
CA VAL A 149 23.03 9.09 -11.86
C VAL A 149 22.50 9.66 -13.18
N PRO A 150 23.32 9.72 -14.25
CA PRO A 150 22.94 10.41 -15.50
C PRO A 150 21.79 9.74 -16.26
N LYS A 151 21.45 8.48 -15.95
CA LYS A 151 20.31 7.76 -16.55
C LYS A 151 19.06 7.94 -15.70
N ARG A 152 18.28 9.00 -15.99
CA ARG A 152 17.02 9.35 -15.27
C ARG A 152 16.08 8.15 -15.07
N GLY A 153 15.86 7.35 -16.14
CA GLY A 153 14.98 6.18 -16.05
C GLY A 153 15.44 5.12 -15.03
N MET A 154 16.75 4.89 -14.92
CA MET A 154 17.31 3.95 -13.94
C MET A 154 17.09 4.41 -12.50
N PHE A 155 17.15 5.71 -12.25
CA PHE A 155 16.90 6.30 -10.94
C PHE A 155 15.45 6.10 -10.49
N PHE A 156 14.45 6.49 -11.31
CA PHE A 156 13.05 6.36 -10.96
C PHE A 156 12.59 4.90 -10.82
N THR A 157 13.10 4.00 -11.66
CA THR A 157 12.80 2.56 -11.54
C THR A 157 13.44 1.95 -10.29
N ALA A 158 14.68 2.29 -9.96
CA ALA A 158 15.33 1.81 -8.73
C ALA A 158 14.57 2.29 -7.48
N LYS A 159 14.14 3.55 -7.47
CA LYS A 159 13.34 4.13 -6.39
C LYS A 159 11.99 3.45 -6.25
N PHE A 160 11.28 3.23 -7.36
CA PHE A 160 10.02 2.50 -7.34
C PHE A 160 10.19 1.08 -6.79
N ILE A 161 11.22 0.35 -7.20
CA ILE A 161 11.49 -1.00 -6.69
C ILE A 161 11.79 -0.98 -5.19
N ALA A 162 12.52 0.04 -4.68
CA ALA A 162 12.73 0.21 -3.25
C ALA A 162 11.41 0.40 -2.49
N VAL A 163 10.49 1.24 -3.01
CA VAL A 163 9.15 1.44 -2.46
C VAL A 163 8.33 0.15 -2.51
N ALA A 164 8.37 -0.58 -3.63
CA ALA A 164 7.65 -1.84 -3.81
C ALA A 164 8.09 -2.92 -2.81
N ILE A 165 9.40 -3.09 -2.62
CA ILE A 165 9.95 -4.02 -1.63
C ILE A 165 9.49 -3.60 -0.22
N TYR A 166 9.55 -2.32 0.09
CA TYR A 166 9.14 -1.80 1.40
C TYR A 166 7.65 -2.07 1.66
N VAL A 167 6.78 -1.74 0.70
CA VAL A 167 5.33 -1.97 0.79
C VAL A 167 5.02 -3.45 0.97
N PHE A 168 5.68 -4.32 0.19
CA PHE A 168 5.49 -5.77 0.28
C PHE A 168 5.83 -6.29 1.66
N VAL A 169 7.00 -5.94 2.19
CA VAL A 169 7.48 -6.40 3.50
C VAL A 169 6.61 -5.87 4.63
N VAL A 170 6.25 -4.59 4.61
CA VAL A 170 5.42 -3.98 5.66
C VAL A 170 4.01 -4.58 5.67
N GLN A 171 3.41 -4.79 4.50
CA GLN A 171 2.09 -5.41 4.41
C GLN A 171 2.11 -6.87 4.87
N LEU A 172 3.15 -7.61 4.55
CA LEU A 172 3.32 -9.00 5.01
C LEU A 172 3.43 -9.04 6.55
N ILE A 173 4.20 -8.15 7.15
CA ILE A 173 4.30 -8.02 8.62
C ILE A 173 2.93 -7.63 9.20
N ALA A 174 2.24 -6.67 8.61
CA ALA A 174 0.93 -6.22 9.07
C ALA A 174 -0.09 -7.36 9.10
N MET A 175 -0.15 -8.17 8.04
CA MET A 175 -1.08 -9.30 7.95
C MET A 175 -0.73 -10.42 8.93
N THR A 176 0.57 -10.72 9.10
CA THR A 176 1.03 -11.72 10.06
C THR A 176 0.69 -11.33 11.49
N VAL A 177 0.96 -10.09 11.87
CA VAL A 177 0.66 -9.59 13.22
C VAL A 177 -0.85 -9.47 13.45
N SER A 178 -1.63 -9.06 12.43
CA SER A 178 -3.10 -8.99 12.50
C SER A 178 -3.73 -10.39 12.69
N LEU A 179 -3.20 -11.40 11.99
CA LEU A 179 -3.67 -12.79 12.18
C LEU A 179 -3.36 -13.26 13.60
N ALA A 180 -2.14 -13.09 14.07
CA ALA A 180 -1.75 -13.47 15.42
C ALA A 180 -2.62 -12.76 16.49
N ALA A 181 -2.92 -11.47 16.31
CA ALA A 181 -3.78 -10.73 17.21
C ALA A 181 -5.23 -11.24 17.19
N ALA A 182 -5.76 -11.57 16.01
CA ALA A 182 -7.10 -12.12 15.89
C ALA A 182 -7.20 -13.53 16.52
N GLU A 183 -6.21 -14.40 16.32
CA GLU A 183 -6.14 -15.73 16.92
C GLU A 183 -6.04 -15.65 18.45
N LEU A 184 -5.29 -14.69 19.00
CA LEU A 184 -5.21 -14.46 20.45
C LEU A 184 -6.57 -14.16 21.08
N ALA A 185 -7.49 -13.52 20.36
CA ALA A 185 -8.84 -13.27 20.85
C ALA A 185 -9.66 -14.56 21.06
N PHE A 186 -9.36 -15.64 20.31
CA PHE A 186 -10.05 -16.92 20.35
C PHE A 186 -9.29 -18.02 21.10
N VAL A 187 -8.22 -17.69 21.81
CA VAL A 187 -7.51 -18.65 22.65
C VAL A 187 -8.47 -19.24 23.71
N GLY A 188 -8.54 -20.57 23.72
CA GLY A 188 -9.44 -21.32 24.62
C GLY A 188 -10.80 -21.69 24.03
N ASP A 189 -11.15 -21.21 22.85
CA ASP A 189 -12.37 -21.60 22.15
C ASP A 189 -12.10 -22.77 21.17
N ASN A 190 -13.10 -23.64 20.99
CA ASN A 190 -13.02 -24.74 20.02
C ASN A 190 -13.30 -24.19 18.62
N VAL A 191 -12.23 -23.78 17.93
CA VAL A 191 -12.30 -23.29 16.54
C VAL A 191 -12.04 -24.46 15.60
N SER A 192 -12.98 -24.73 14.67
CA SER A 192 -12.77 -25.76 13.63
C SER A 192 -11.67 -25.34 12.67
N GLY A 193 -10.79 -26.29 12.31
CA GLY A 193 -9.67 -26.03 11.40
C GLY A 193 -10.12 -25.70 9.98
N LEU A 194 -9.18 -25.20 9.18
CA LEU A 194 -9.35 -24.95 7.74
C LEU A 194 -9.60 -26.28 7.01
N SER A 195 -10.61 -26.33 6.15
CA SER A 195 -10.97 -27.52 5.38
C SER A 195 -11.24 -27.20 3.91
N GLY A 196 -11.04 -28.18 3.02
CA GLY A 196 -11.31 -28.05 1.58
C GLY A 196 -10.35 -27.12 0.84
N SER A 197 -10.83 -26.43 -0.21
CA SER A 197 -10.04 -25.48 -1.02
C SER A 197 -9.57 -24.28 -0.20
N ASN A 198 -10.35 -23.88 0.80
CA ASN A 198 -10.04 -22.76 1.68
C ASN A 198 -8.74 -22.96 2.50
N ALA A 199 -8.31 -24.20 2.70
CA ALA A 199 -7.08 -24.53 3.43
C ALA A 199 -5.83 -23.91 2.80
N TRP A 200 -5.81 -23.73 1.48
CA TRP A 200 -4.68 -23.14 0.74
C TRP A 200 -4.96 -21.74 0.20
N GLU A 201 -6.19 -21.49 -0.23
CA GLU A 201 -6.56 -20.21 -0.84
C GLU A 201 -6.44 -19.05 0.14
N LEU A 202 -6.94 -19.21 1.36
CA LEU A 202 -6.93 -18.12 2.35
C LEU A 202 -5.52 -17.74 2.84
N PRO A 203 -4.65 -18.68 3.23
CA PRO A 203 -3.26 -18.35 3.58
C PRO A 203 -2.51 -17.70 2.40
N ILE A 204 -2.66 -18.21 1.17
CA ILE A 204 -2.03 -17.62 -0.02
C ILE A 204 -2.53 -16.20 -0.25
N THR A 205 -3.83 -15.96 -0.15
CA THR A 205 -4.41 -14.63 -0.31
C THR A 205 -3.93 -13.69 0.77
N LEU A 206 -3.80 -14.13 2.02
CA LEU A 206 -3.33 -13.34 3.13
C LEU A 206 -1.85 -12.96 2.99
N PHE A 207 -0.97 -13.96 2.77
CA PHE A 207 0.49 -13.77 2.83
C PHE A 207 1.13 -13.37 1.50
N LEU A 208 0.53 -13.72 0.36
CA LEU A 208 1.03 -13.37 -0.96
C LEU A 208 0.11 -12.38 -1.69
N GLY A 209 -1.18 -12.67 -1.72
CA GLY A 209 -2.16 -11.89 -2.47
C GLY A 209 -2.27 -10.46 -1.94
N SER A 210 -2.42 -10.31 -0.61
CA SER A 210 -2.54 -8.99 0.02
C SER A 210 -1.29 -8.12 -0.17
N PRO A 211 -0.05 -8.58 0.09
CA PRO A 211 1.14 -7.77 -0.19
C PRO A 211 1.33 -7.46 -1.69
N ALA A 212 1.05 -8.42 -2.57
CA ALA A 212 1.21 -8.21 -4.01
C ALA A 212 0.25 -7.16 -4.55
N ILE A 213 -1.04 -7.21 -4.17
CA ILE A 213 -2.02 -6.23 -4.62
C ILE A 213 -1.70 -4.83 -4.08
N MET A 214 -1.16 -4.71 -2.87
CA MET A 214 -0.73 -3.44 -2.29
C MET A 214 0.47 -2.83 -3.01
N VAL A 215 1.36 -3.63 -3.58
CA VAL A 215 2.44 -3.14 -4.45
C VAL A 215 1.85 -2.50 -5.72
N PHE A 216 0.80 -3.06 -6.32
CA PHE A 216 0.15 -2.45 -7.49
C PHE A 216 -0.55 -1.13 -7.12
N VAL A 217 -1.18 -1.07 -5.96
CA VAL A 217 -1.74 0.20 -5.44
C VAL A 217 -0.65 1.23 -5.22
N ALA A 218 0.48 0.84 -4.64
CA ALA A 218 1.63 1.72 -4.46
C ALA A 218 2.20 2.20 -5.81
N ALA A 219 2.22 1.34 -6.84
CA ALA A 219 2.63 1.73 -8.19
C ALA A 219 1.71 2.80 -8.81
N MET A 220 0.39 2.62 -8.65
CA MET A 220 -0.60 3.62 -9.06
C MET A 220 -0.39 4.95 -8.32
N ALA A 221 -0.25 4.91 -7.01
CA ALA A 221 -0.06 6.10 -6.19
C ALA A 221 1.27 6.80 -6.46
N TYR A 222 2.34 6.04 -6.69
CA TYR A 222 3.65 6.54 -7.13
C TYR A 222 3.52 7.30 -8.46
N GLY A 223 2.74 6.76 -9.42
CA GLY A 223 2.42 7.42 -10.68
C GLY A 223 1.70 8.77 -10.48
N PHE A 224 0.69 8.83 -9.63
CA PHE A 224 0.04 10.10 -9.27
C PHE A 224 1.03 11.12 -8.66
N GLY A 225 1.92 10.67 -7.80
CA GLY A 225 2.97 11.51 -7.22
C GLY A 225 3.89 12.13 -8.28
N MET A 226 4.31 11.34 -9.28
CA MET A 226 5.11 11.81 -10.42
C MET A 226 4.34 12.82 -11.29
N ILE A 227 3.07 12.60 -11.53
CA ILE A 227 2.23 13.49 -12.35
C ILE A 227 2.04 14.84 -11.67
N CYS A 228 1.69 14.84 -10.38
CA CYS A 228 1.33 16.06 -9.64
C CYS A 228 2.54 16.88 -9.17
N LYS A 229 3.73 16.28 -9.02
CA LYS A 229 4.98 16.90 -8.48
C LYS A 229 4.83 17.60 -7.12
N SER A 230 3.66 17.53 -6.55
CA SER A 230 3.29 18.14 -5.27
C SER A 230 2.77 17.05 -4.36
N THR A 231 3.26 17.03 -3.14
CA THR A 231 2.83 16.07 -2.12
C THR A 231 1.33 16.18 -1.87
N ALA A 232 0.83 17.40 -1.71
CA ALA A 232 -0.59 17.64 -1.49
C ALA A 232 -1.43 17.21 -2.71
N GLY A 233 -1.02 17.59 -3.92
CA GLY A 233 -1.70 17.20 -5.15
C GLY A 233 -1.74 15.69 -5.37
N GLY A 234 -0.61 15.01 -5.17
CA GLY A 234 -0.52 13.56 -5.30
C GLY A 234 -1.42 12.82 -4.29
N ILE A 235 -1.42 13.25 -3.02
CA ILE A 235 -2.29 12.68 -1.99
C ILE A 235 -3.76 12.92 -2.33
N MET A 236 -4.14 14.12 -2.77
CA MET A 236 -5.52 14.43 -3.15
C MET A 236 -5.99 13.60 -4.35
N CYS A 237 -5.14 13.37 -5.36
CA CYS A 237 -5.46 12.50 -6.49
C CYS A 237 -5.69 11.04 -6.04
N VAL A 238 -4.86 10.53 -5.14
CA VAL A 238 -5.02 9.17 -4.59
C VAL A 238 -6.30 9.05 -3.78
N ILE A 239 -6.57 9.99 -2.85
CA ILE A 239 -7.81 10.01 -2.05
C ILE A 239 -9.02 10.13 -2.98
N GLY A 240 -8.94 10.97 -4.01
CA GLY A 240 -9.97 11.12 -5.04
C GLY A 240 -10.29 9.80 -5.74
N ALA A 241 -9.25 9.09 -6.22
CA ALA A 241 -9.40 7.83 -6.94
C ALA A 241 -9.88 6.67 -6.04
N VAL A 242 -9.45 6.64 -4.78
CA VAL A 242 -9.68 5.51 -3.86
C VAL A 242 -10.95 5.68 -3.02
N MET A 243 -11.27 6.90 -2.61
CA MET A 243 -12.40 7.17 -1.70
C MET A 243 -13.54 7.93 -2.38
N ILE A 244 -13.23 9.06 -3.04
CA ILE A 244 -14.28 9.94 -3.58
C ILE A 244 -14.95 9.29 -4.78
N LEU A 245 -14.17 8.77 -5.72
CA LEU A 245 -14.71 8.22 -6.97
C LEU A 245 -15.62 7.00 -6.74
N PRO A 246 -15.28 6.00 -5.89
CA PRO A 246 -16.19 4.91 -5.54
C PRO A 246 -17.48 5.39 -4.87
N SER A 247 -17.39 6.40 -3.99
CA SER A 247 -18.57 6.94 -3.30
C SER A 247 -19.53 7.63 -4.28
N VAL A 248 -19.01 8.42 -5.22
CA VAL A 248 -19.80 9.06 -6.26
C VAL A 248 -20.48 8.02 -7.16
N VAL A 249 -19.73 7.01 -7.60
CA VAL A 249 -20.29 5.93 -8.46
C VAL A 249 -21.35 5.12 -7.69
N SER A 250 -21.18 4.89 -6.40
CA SER A 250 -22.18 4.22 -5.56
C SER A 250 -23.49 5.02 -5.51
N ILE A 251 -23.44 6.35 -5.39
CA ILE A 251 -24.62 7.22 -5.43
C ILE A 251 -25.29 7.14 -6.80
N VAL A 252 -24.51 7.21 -7.89
CA VAL A 252 -25.04 7.07 -9.26
C VAL A 252 -25.69 5.71 -9.47
N MET A 253 -25.11 4.64 -8.89
CA MET A 253 -25.66 3.30 -8.96
C MET A 253 -27.02 3.21 -8.28
N LEU A 254 -27.21 3.83 -7.12
CA LEU A 254 -28.48 3.90 -6.39
C LEU A 254 -29.53 4.69 -7.19
N THR A 255 -29.16 5.84 -7.78
CA THR A 255 -30.10 6.68 -8.54
C THR A 255 -30.47 6.10 -9.90
N SER A 256 -29.62 5.29 -10.49
CA SER A 256 -29.84 4.63 -11.79
C SER A 256 -30.59 3.28 -11.71
N ASN A 257 -31.21 2.97 -10.55
CA ASN A 257 -31.87 1.68 -10.32
C ASN A 257 -30.96 0.47 -10.64
N PHE A 258 -29.72 0.54 -10.25
CA PHE A 258 -28.74 -0.53 -10.44
C PHE A 258 -28.56 -0.95 -11.92
N ALA A 259 -28.46 0.01 -12.83
CA ALA A 259 -28.20 -0.26 -14.23
C ALA A 259 -26.93 -1.12 -14.42
N LYS A 260 -26.93 -2.06 -15.35
CA LYS A 260 -25.81 -3.01 -15.58
C LYS A 260 -24.46 -2.32 -15.77
N TRP A 261 -24.42 -1.18 -16.45
CA TRP A 261 -23.18 -0.43 -16.67
C TRP A 261 -22.59 0.16 -15.39
N THR A 262 -23.43 0.59 -14.41
CA THR A 262 -22.96 1.11 -13.14
C THR A 262 -22.34 0.01 -12.28
N SER A 263 -22.86 -1.21 -12.37
CA SER A 263 -22.30 -2.39 -11.69
C SER A 263 -20.91 -2.77 -12.22
N ILE A 264 -20.65 -2.57 -13.51
CA ILE A 264 -19.31 -2.77 -14.08
C ILE A 264 -18.39 -1.63 -13.68
N LEU A 265 -18.88 -0.38 -13.75
CA LEU A 265 -18.10 0.81 -13.46
C LEU A 265 -17.56 0.78 -12.02
N ILE A 266 -18.40 0.41 -11.05
CA ILE A 266 -17.99 0.36 -9.62
C ILE A 266 -16.90 -0.68 -9.39
N GLN A 267 -16.89 -1.80 -10.12
CA GLN A 267 -15.89 -2.86 -10.00
C GLN A 267 -14.54 -2.50 -10.65
N ILE A 268 -14.53 -1.60 -11.64
CA ILE A 268 -13.30 -1.12 -12.29
C ILE A 268 -12.53 -0.13 -11.39
N LEU A 269 -13.17 0.42 -10.38
CA LEU A 269 -12.50 1.37 -9.48
C LEU A 269 -11.44 0.69 -8.61
N PRO A 270 -10.27 1.32 -8.41
CA PRO A 270 -9.11 0.66 -7.80
C PRO A 270 -9.40 0.13 -6.39
N ALA A 271 -10.11 0.87 -5.54
CA ALA A 271 -10.45 0.42 -4.19
C ALA A 271 -11.37 -0.80 -4.18
N ASN A 272 -12.40 -0.80 -5.03
CA ASN A 272 -13.35 -1.90 -5.12
C ASN A 272 -12.73 -3.14 -5.77
N ALA A 273 -11.86 -2.95 -6.76
CA ALA A 273 -11.10 -4.04 -7.38
C ALA A 273 -10.14 -4.70 -6.38
N VAL A 274 -9.47 -3.92 -5.51
CA VAL A 274 -8.66 -4.46 -4.41
C VAL A 274 -9.51 -5.27 -3.44
N ASN A 275 -10.64 -4.73 -2.99
CA ASN A 275 -11.55 -5.42 -2.08
C ASN A 275 -12.05 -6.73 -2.67
N GLN A 276 -12.41 -6.73 -3.95
CA GLN A 276 -12.91 -7.91 -4.65
C GLN A 276 -11.82 -8.96 -4.86
N PHE A 277 -10.58 -8.54 -5.16
CA PHE A 277 -9.42 -9.43 -5.22
C PHE A 277 -9.17 -10.12 -3.87
N LEU A 278 -9.32 -9.39 -2.78
CA LEU A 278 -9.17 -9.90 -1.41
C LEU A 278 -10.38 -10.75 -0.93
N GLY A 279 -11.40 -10.94 -1.77
CA GLY A 279 -12.59 -11.71 -1.42
C GLY A 279 -13.63 -10.94 -0.61
N THR A 280 -13.45 -9.64 -0.41
CA THR A 280 -14.45 -8.76 0.20
C THR A 280 -15.42 -8.32 -0.88
N ARG A 281 -16.64 -8.85 -0.86
CA ARG A 281 -17.62 -8.59 -1.92
C ARG A 281 -18.19 -7.18 -1.84
N VAL A 282 -18.16 -6.47 -2.95
CA VAL A 282 -18.98 -5.26 -3.14
C VAL A 282 -20.45 -5.70 -3.25
N GLN A 283 -21.34 -5.02 -2.54
CA GLN A 283 -22.78 -5.30 -2.65
C GLN A 283 -23.28 -4.90 -4.05
N LEU A 284 -23.56 -5.88 -4.86
CA LEU A 284 -24.06 -5.75 -6.21
C LEU A 284 -25.47 -6.34 -6.30
N PRO A 285 -26.32 -5.87 -7.24
CA PRO A 285 -27.64 -6.47 -7.46
C PRO A 285 -27.50 -7.93 -7.88
N PRO A 286 -28.53 -8.79 -7.59
CA PRO A 286 -28.44 -10.24 -7.80
C PRO A 286 -28.17 -10.66 -9.27
N ASN A 287 -28.48 -9.80 -10.25
CA ASN A 287 -28.30 -10.06 -11.68
C ASN A 287 -27.09 -9.34 -12.27
N ALA A 288 -26.21 -8.74 -11.44
CA ALA A 288 -25.01 -8.07 -11.93
C ALA A 288 -23.90 -9.08 -12.23
N TYR A 289 -23.16 -8.81 -13.30
CA TYR A 289 -21.92 -9.53 -13.55
C TYR A 289 -20.91 -9.19 -12.45
N VAL A 290 -20.39 -10.20 -11.76
CA VAL A 290 -19.38 -10.05 -10.71
C VAL A 290 -18.03 -10.48 -11.28
N PHE A 291 -17.01 -9.62 -11.16
CA PHE A 291 -15.66 -9.99 -11.58
C PHE A 291 -15.12 -11.12 -10.70
N THR A 292 -14.37 -12.01 -11.33
CA THR A 292 -13.61 -13.03 -10.62
C THR A 292 -12.39 -12.39 -9.94
N TRP A 293 -11.81 -13.06 -8.95
CA TRP A 293 -10.64 -12.56 -8.22
C TRP A 293 -9.49 -12.15 -9.14
N TRP A 294 -9.19 -12.96 -10.17
CA TRP A 294 -8.10 -12.66 -11.12
C TRP A 294 -8.41 -11.47 -12.04
N GLN A 295 -9.68 -11.28 -12.44
CA GLN A 295 -10.10 -10.12 -13.23
C GLN A 295 -9.93 -8.82 -12.43
N SER A 296 -10.30 -8.85 -11.16
CA SER A 296 -10.10 -7.72 -10.25
C SER A 296 -8.61 -7.41 -10.06
N GLY A 297 -7.76 -8.42 -9.96
CA GLY A 297 -6.30 -8.26 -9.92
C GLY A 297 -5.75 -7.60 -11.19
N LEU A 298 -6.25 -8.01 -12.38
CA LEU A 298 -5.87 -7.38 -13.65
C LEU A 298 -6.33 -5.92 -13.74
N VAL A 299 -7.48 -5.57 -13.20
CA VAL A 299 -7.96 -4.18 -13.15
C VAL A 299 -7.00 -3.32 -12.33
N VAL A 300 -6.59 -3.77 -11.14
CA VAL A 300 -5.63 -3.03 -10.29
C VAL A 300 -4.27 -2.93 -10.98
N LEU A 301 -3.81 -4.00 -11.63
CA LEU A 301 -2.58 -3.99 -12.42
C LEU A 301 -2.66 -2.97 -13.58
N ALA A 302 -3.79 -2.91 -14.28
CA ALA A 302 -4.00 -1.94 -15.35
C ALA A 302 -3.91 -0.49 -14.84
N TRP A 303 -4.56 -0.18 -13.71
CA TRP A 303 -4.43 1.11 -13.04
C TRP A 303 -2.98 1.43 -12.67
N ALA A 304 -2.27 0.44 -12.10
CA ALA A 304 -0.87 0.59 -11.72
C ALA A 304 0.02 0.91 -12.93
N VAL A 305 -0.11 0.12 -14.00
CA VAL A 305 0.71 0.28 -15.23
C VAL A 305 0.39 1.60 -15.92
N ILE A 306 -0.88 1.97 -16.08
CA ILE A 306 -1.29 3.20 -16.75
C ILE A 306 -0.75 4.42 -16.00
N MET A 307 -1.00 4.52 -14.69
CA MET A 307 -0.57 5.69 -13.91
C MET A 307 0.95 5.78 -13.79
N TYR A 308 1.63 4.65 -13.60
CA TYR A 308 3.09 4.61 -13.57
C TYR A 308 3.68 5.00 -14.93
N ALA A 309 3.15 4.49 -16.05
CA ALA A 309 3.64 4.81 -17.38
C ALA A 309 3.44 6.30 -17.73
N ILE A 310 2.27 6.87 -17.42
CA ILE A 310 2.00 8.29 -17.64
C ILE A 310 2.98 9.14 -16.80
N GLY A 311 3.14 8.83 -15.51
CA GLY A 311 4.08 9.53 -14.64
C GLY A 311 5.52 9.44 -15.13
N TYR A 312 5.96 8.25 -15.54
CA TYR A 312 7.29 8.02 -16.07
C TYR A 312 7.55 8.78 -17.38
N VAL A 313 6.60 8.80 -18.31
CA VAL A 313 6.71 9.55 -19.58
C VAL A 313 6.79 11.05 -19.32
N ILE A 314 5.97 11.58 -18.40
CA ILE A 314 5.99 12.99 -18.03
C ILE A 314 7.36 13.38 -17.45
N GLU A 315 7.92 12.58 -16.54
CA GLU A 315 9.23 12.85 -15.94
C GLU A 315 10.39 12.73 -16.93
N LYS A 316 10.29 11.81 -17.90
CA LYS A 316 11.31 11.61 -18.92
C LYS A 316 11.41 12.77 -19.91
N HIS A 317 10.28 13.37 -20.31
CA HIS A 317 10.21 14.39 -21.37
C HIS A 317 10.24 15.82 -20.83
N ARG A 318 10.21 16.02 -19.51
CA ARG A 318 10.34 17.35 -18.91
C ARG A 318 11.79 17.73 -18.73
N ASP A 319 12.16 18.85 -19.34
CA ASP A 319 13.40 19.57 -19.05
C ASP A 319 13.26 20.24 -17.67
N ILE A 320 14.25 19.98 -16.81
CA ILE A 320 14.34 20.56 -15.45
C ILE A 320 15.18 21.82 -15.54
#